data_1b11e2caddb03eeaaa53353a3f5b6526
#
_entry.id   1b11e2caddb03eeaaa53353a3f5b6526
#
_cell.length_a   1.000
_cell.length_b   1.000
_cell.length_c   1.000
_cell.angle_alpha   90.00
_cell.angle_beta   90.00
_cell.angle_gamma   90.00
#
_symmetry.space_group_name_H-M   'P 1'
#
loop_
_entity.id
_entity.type
_entity.pdbx_description
1 polymer ?
#
loop_
_entity_poly.entity_id
_entity_poly.type
_entity_poly.pdbx_seq_one_letter_code
_entity_poly.pdbx_strand_id
1 'polypeptide(L)'
;MTSRGTDSPQNCGWDLARLAWFVSFFILAPMSFAMAAPAIQEFRWAADPEGGAPFVEADPARPDRVMGFDVDLAEIIAQGLNRSATFLSVAFTSIDQSIDRGDAEIGLGGIEDTPARRATMAPSAPYYRFREVLSVRDADAARYRTLADLSGRRVGTLGGTIAYEILLRAERDFGIKVVSYDDDVHPYTDLVIGRVDAVLLDNVLAERRRRTISGFTIQPESVATGHYVGVLAARNTALRDSVNEILRAAMRDGTLEGIFRKWRVWNEDQSALFADVLAGKPLPAVVGFDLTDGEATASKWRRIQAYLPALLRAAGITLVLSCLSMALAIIIGVSIATGRIYGGKIARSLLTAYVEIIRGTPILLQLFILYYGIVELIRLPAFVAALLGLGLNYAAYESEIYRGALEAVPGGQLEAARILGFNELQVLTLVRGPQAFRLALAPMTNDFVALLKDSSLVSVLTVLELTKQTQIFATNIGSWVVPGALCVALYMAMSLPLAALARRLEQRWRRRTA
;
A
#
# COMPACT_ATOMS: atom_id res chain seq x y z
N MET A 1 81.44 9.63 1.81
CA MET A 1 81.03 10.39 3.00
C MET A 1 79.52 10.58 2.87
N THR A 2 78.72 9.67 3.45
CA THR A 2 77.91 9.74 4.66
C THR A 2 76.92 10.90 4.60
N SER A 3 75.58 10.69 4.61
CA SER A 3 74.84 10.02 5.68
C SER A 3 73.39 9.66 5.24
N ARG A 4 72.94 8.57 5.78
CA ARG A 4 71.53 8.05 5.71
C ARG A 4 70.62 8.92 6.58
N GLY A 5 69.45 9.31 6.04
CA GLY A 5 68.36 9.81 6.81
C GLY A 5 67.25 8.75 6.79
N THR A 6 66.95 8.16 7.95
CA THR A 6 65.91 7.16 8.21
C THR A 6 64.60 7.88 8.55
N ASP A 7 63.58 7.77 7.69
CA ASP A 7 62.22 8.17 8.02
C ASP A 7 61.53 7.05 8.82
N SER A 8 61.15 7.39 10.05
CA SER A 8 60.34 6.55 10.93
C SER A 8 58.84 6.74 10.65
N PRO A 9 58.02 5.69 10.76
CA PRO A 9 56.58 5.81 10.55
C PRO A 9 55.89 6.50 11.75
N GLN A 10 55.08 7.52 11.46
CA GLN A 10 54.22 8.16 12.45
C GLN A 10 53.13 7.20 12.92
N ASN A 11 53.22 6.80 14.18
CA ASN A 11 52.19 6.10 14.93
C ASN A 11 50.97 7.03 15.13
N CYS A 12 49.85 6.71 14.50
CA CYS A 12 48.55 7.29 14.79
C CYS A 12 47.96 6.58 16.03
N GLY A 13 48.45 6.98 17.22
CA GLY A 13 47.92 6.52 18.50
C GLY A 13 46.60 7.22 18.81
N TRP A 14 45.51 6.51 18.70
CA TRP A 14 44.22 6.95 19.23
C TRP A 14 44.28 6.91 20.76
N ASP A 15 44.13 8.08 21.37
CA ASP A 15 44.23 8.31 22.81
C ASP A 15 43.07 7.66 23.55
N LEU A 16 43.26 6.44 24.06
CA LEU A 16 42.32 5.68 24.89
C LEU A 16 41.89 6.46 26.17
N ALA A 17 42.63 7.49 26.54
CA ALA A 17 42.30 8.35 27.68
C ALA A 17 41.12 9.30 27.40
N ARG A 18 40.85 9.64 26.14
CA ARG A 18 39.69 10.47 25.78
C ARG A 18 38.37 9.67 25.71
N LEU A 19 38.44 8.38 25.46
CA LEU A 19 37.25 7.51 25.50
C LEU A 19 36.76 7.22 26.93
N ALA A 20 37.69 7.16 27.89
CA ALA A 20 37.34 6.93 29.31
C ALA A 20 36.64 8.13 29.96
N TRP A 21 36.88 9.36 29.47
CA TRP A 21 36.20 10.57 29.98
C TRP A 21 34.77 10.71 29.53
N PHE A 22 34.42 10.22 28.34
CA PHE A 22 33.05 10.23 27.82
C PHE A 22 32.14 9.17 28.48
N VAL A 23 32.69 8.06 28.93
CA VAL A 23 31.93 6.98 29.60
C VAL A 23 31.68 7.31 31.09
N SER A 24 32.61 8.06 31.76
CA SER A 24 32.45 8.42 33.17
C SER A 24 31.43 9.53 33.44
N PHE A 25 31.07 10.34 32.45
CA PHE A 25 30.10 11.43 32.61
C PHE A 25 28.63 10.95 32.60
N PHE A 26 28.37 9.69 32.17
CA PHE A 26 27.00 9.14 32.10
C PHE A 26 26.62 8.27 33.33
N ILE A 27 27.54 8.02 34.29
CA ILE A 27 27.29 7.08 35.41
C ILE A 27 26.96 7.78 36.72
N LEU A 28 27.10 9.11 36.82
CA LEU A 28 26.86 9.86 38.08
C LEU A 28 25.84 10.99 37.90
N ALA A 29 24.67 10.66 37.32
CA ALA A 29 23.49 11.49 37.51
C ALA A 29 22.79 11.02 38.81
N PRO A 30 22.49 11.90 39.77
CA PRO A 30 21.73 11.51 40.96
C PRO A 30 20.33 11.05 40.48
N MET A 31 19.99 9.77 40.72
CA MET A 31 18.62 9.29 40.63
C MET A 31 17.80 10.02 41.69
N SER A 32 17.23 11.16 41.32
CA SER A 32 16.12 11.73 42.09
C SER A 32 14.96 10.74 41.95
N PHE A 33 14.68 10.01 43.01
CA PHE A 33 13.42 9.30 43.21
C PHE A 33 12.32 10.39 43.32
N ALA A 34 11.84 10.90 42.17
CA ALA A 34 10.54 11.50 42.14
C ALA A 34 9.56 10.34 42.40
N MET A 35 8.80 10.38 43.46
CA MET A 35 7.61 9.55 43.64
C MET A 35 6.74 9.79 42.43
N ALA A 36 6.79 8.85 41.46
CA ALA A 36 5.91 8.88 40.32
C ALA A 36 4.47 8.82 40.84
N ALA A 37 3.68 9.85 40.54
CA ALA A 37 2.23 9.73 40.65
C ALA A 37 1.82 8.42 39.92
N PRO A 38 0.79 7.70 40.43
CA PRO A 38 0.38 6.46 39.78
C PRO A 38 0.19 6.72 38.30
N ALA A 39 1.01 6.08 37.46
CA ALA A 39 0.92 6.25 36.02
C ALA A 39 -0.48 5.81 35.61
N ILE A 40 -1.25 6.73 35.06
CA ILE A 40 -2.58 6.42 34.50
C ILE A 40 -2.32 5.33 33.45
N GLN A 41 -2.95 4.19 33.62
CA GLN A 41 -2.76 3.05 32.73
C GLN A 41 -3.23 3.43 31.31
N GLU A 42 -2.41 3.18 30.31
CA GLU A 42 -2.76 3.47 28.92
C GLU A 42 -3.84 2.51 28.41
N PHE A 43 -4.76 3.06 27.61
CA PHE A 43 -5.71 2.31 26.79
C PHE A 43 -5.29 2.49 25.33
N ARG A 44 -4.65 1.46 24.76
CA ARG A 44 -4.14 1.52 23.39
C ARG A 44 -5.24 1.14 22.41
N TRP A 45 -5.51 2.02 21.44
CA TRP A 45 -6.47 1.78 20.38
C TRP A 45 -5.85 2.00 19.01
N ALA A 46 -6.27 1.19 18.02
CA ALA A 46 -5.72 1.18 16.67
C ALA A 46 -6.76 1.64 15.65
N ALA A 47 -6.34 2.44 14.68
CA ALA A 47 -7.12 2.82 13.51
C ALA A 47 -6.21 3.29 12.37
N ASP A 48 -6.79 3.44 11.18
CA ASP A 48 -6.13 3.92 9.98
C ASP A 48 -6.43 5.43 9.77
N PRO A 49 -5.44 6.32 9.92
CA PRO A 49 -5.65 7.74 9.69
C PRO A 49 -5.60 8.14 8.20
N GLU A 50 -5.13 7.26 7.30
CA GLU A 50 -4.99 7.58 5.87
C GLU A 50 -6.29 7.40 5.10
N GLY A 51 -7.12 6.43 5.49
CA GLY A 51 -8.40 6.15 4.85
C GLY A 51 -9.62 6.42 5.74
N GLY A 52 -9.43 6.97 6.92
CA GLY A 52 -10.40 6.90 7.99
C GLY A 52 -11.23 8.15 8.32
N ALA A 53 -11.17 9.23 7.56
CA ALA A 53 -12.03 10.38 7.88
C ALA A 53 -13.50 10.12 7.46
N PRO A 54 -14.52 10.52 8.24
CA PRO A 54 -14.45 11.30 9.49
C PRO A 54 -14.18 10.48 10.75
N PHE A 55 -13.79 9.22 10.61
CA PHE A 55 -13.54 8.32 11.73
C PHE A 55 -12.27 8.74 12.48
N VAL A 56 -11.14 8.74 11.76
CA VAL A 56 -9.82 9.15 12.24
C VAL A 56 -9.08 9.84 11.10
N GLU A 57 -8.59 11.04 11.33
CA GLU A 57 -7.73 11.76 10.36
C GLU A 57 -6.67 12.57 11.09
N ALA A 58 -5.58 12.93 10.41
CA ALA A 58 -4.61 13.86 10.97
C ALA A 58 -5.23 15.25 11.17
N ASP A 59 -4.99 15.87 12.33
CA ASP A 59 -5.45 17.24 12.60
C ASP A 59 -4.67 18.23 11.69
N PRO A 60 -5.34 18.95 10.78
CA PRO A 60 -4.66 19.89 9.89
C PRO A 60 -3.89 21.00 10.62
N ALA A 61 -4.30 21.34 11.84
CA ALA A 61 -3.64 22.36 12.66
C ALA A 61 -2.45 21.77 13.46
N ARG A 62 -2.49 20.47 13.73
CA ARG A 62 -1.48 19.72 14.51
C ARG A 62 -1.31 18.33 13.92
N PRO A 63 -0.50 18.17 12.86
CA PRO A 63 -0.38 16.91 12.12
C PRO A 63 0.17 15.71 12.93
N ASP A 64 0.70 15.98 14.12
CA ASP A 64 1.12 14.99 15.11
C ASP A 64 -0.04 14.39 15.93
N ARG A 65 -1.26 14.91 15.76
CA ARG A 65 -2.47 14.46 16.43
C ARG A 65 -3.51 13.97 15.44
N VAL A 66 -4.36 13.08 15.92
CA VAL A 66 -5.52 12.61 15.16
C VAL A 66 -6.80 13.25 15.70
N MET A 67 -7.78 13.40 14.82
CA MET A 67 -9.12 13.88 15.13
C MET A 67 -10.15 13.03 14.39
N GLY A 68 -11.38 12.99 14.88
CA GLY A 68 -12.44 12.19 14.30
C GLY A 68 -13.43 11.73 15.35
N PHE A 69 -14.58 11.21 14.93
CA PHE A 69 -15.58 10.75 15.90
C PHE A 69 -15.13 9.47 16.63
N ASP A 70 -14.30 8.62 16.02
CA ASP A 70 -13.74 7.45 16.69
C ASP A 70 -12.58 7.83 17.64
N VAL A 71 -11.92 8.97 17.43
CA VAL A 71 -11.00 9.55 18.42
C VAL A 71 -11.75 9.97 19.67
N ASP A 72 -12.85 10.75 19.48
CA ASP A 72 -13.73 11.16 20.59
C ASP A 72 -14.33 9.92 21.29
N LEU A 73 -14.67 8.87 20.53
CA LEU A 73 -15.16 7.59 21.05
C LEU A 73 -14.09 6.87 21.88
N ALA A 74 -12.85 6.79 21.40
CA ALA A 74 -11.73 6.18 22.14
C ALA A 74 -11.47 6.91 23.47
N GLU A 75 -11.60 8.25 23.46
CA GLU A 75 -11.45 9.06 24.68
C GLU A 75 -12.53 8.77 25.72
N ILE A 76 -13.82 8.68 25.33
CA ILE A 76 -14.89 8.35 26.29
C ILE A 76 -14.76 6.92 26.81
N ILE A 77 -14.30 5.96 25.99
CA ILE A 77 -14.03 4.60 26.43
C ILE A 77 -12.88 4.60 27.45
N ALA A 78 -11.77 5.26 27.15
CA ALA A 78 -10.62 5.34 28.05
C ALA A 78 -10.98 6.00 29.39
N GLN A 79 -11.74 7.10 29.35
CA GLN A 79 -12.24 7.77 30.56
C GLN A 79 -13.14 6.86 31.39
N GLY A 80 -14.06 6.15 30.75
CA GLY A 80 -14.93 5.17 31.42
C GLY A 80 -14.18 4.00 32.05
N LEU A 81 -13.00 3.65 31.49
CA LEU A 81 -12.07 2.66 32.04
C LEU A 81 -11.10 3.25 33.08
N ASN A 82 -11.18 4.57 33.35
CA ASN A 82 -10.22 5.30 34.20
C ASN A 82 -8.77 5.19 33.69
N ARG A 83 -8.59 5.28 32.36
CA ARG A 83 -7.32 5.15 31.63
C ARG A 83 -7.10 6.31 30.65
N SER A 84 -5.92 6.47 30.08
CA SER A 84 -5.63 7.46 29.05
C SER A 84 -5.61 6.79 27.65
N ALA A 85 -6.29 7.39 26.67
CA ALA A 85 -6.29 6.89 25.30
C ALA A 85 -4.93 7.14 24.62
N THR A 86 -4.35 6.08 24.04
CA THR A 86 -3.11 6.14 23.25
C THR A 86 -3.37 5.57 21.87
N PHE A 87 -3.21 6.41 20.85
CA PHE A 87 -3.45 6.05 19.44
C PHE A 87 -2.30 5.26 18.85
N LEU A 88 -2.63 4.21 18.09
CA LEU A 88 -1.71 3.43 17.27
C LEU A 88 -2.17 3.47 15.81
N SER A 89 -1.36 4.05 14.93
CA SER A 89 -1.63 4.06 13.49
C SER A 89 -1.39 2.66 12.89
N VAL A 90 -2.43 2.08 12.31
CA VAL A 90 -2.41 0.75 11.69
C VAL A 90 -3.27 0.80 10.43
N ALA A 91 -2.74 0.33 9.29
CA ALA A 91 -3.51 0.24 8.07
C ALA A 91 -4.81 -0.58 8.28
N PHE A 92 -5.93 -0.13 7.70
CA PHE A 92 -7.27 -0.70 7.92
C PHE A 92 -7.31 -2.23 7.81
N THR A 93 -6.71 -2.78 6.76
CA THR A 93 -6.66 -4.23 6.50
C THR A 93 -5.83 -5.03 7.52
N SER A 94 -5.05 -4.36 8.37
CA SER A 94 -4.15 -4.97 9.37
C SER A 94 -4.61 -4.79 10.81
N ILE A 95 -5.72 -4.06 11.05
CA ILE A 95 -6.21 -3.75 12.40
C ILE A 95 -6.54 -5.03 13.16
N ASP A 96 -7.32 -5.95 12.59
CA ASP A 96 -7.74 -7.19 13.24
C ASP A 96 -6.53 -8.01 13.72
N GLN A 97 -5.46 -8.07 12.92
CA GLN A 97 -4.22 -8.78 13.26
C GLN A 97 -3.42 -8.06 14.36
N SER A 98 -3.36 -6.73 14.32
CA SER A 98 -2.70 -5.92 15.33
C SER A 98 -3.36 -6.11 16.71
N ILE A 99 -4.69 -6.17 16.74
CA ILE A 99 -5.47 -6.45 17.95
C ILE A 99 -5.22 -7.88 18.45
N ASP A 100 -5.21 -8.88 17.56
CA ASP A 100 -4.96 -10.26 17.97
C ASP A 100 -3.54 -10.47 18.52
N ARG A 101 -2.53 -9.78 17.96
CA ARG A 101 -1.16 -9.77 18.52
C ARG A 101 -1.06 -9.07 19.88
N GLY A 102 -1.96 -8.12 20.17
CA GLY A 102 -1.96 -7.33 21.40
C GLY A 102 -1.15 -6.03 21.27
N ASP A 103 -0.91 -5.55 20.06
CA ASP A 103 -0.27 -4.25 19.82
C ASP A 103 -1.18 -3.11 20.33
N ALA A 104 -2.50 -3.26 20.17
CA ALA A 104 -3.55 -2.44 20.76
C ALA A 104 -4.64 -3.34 21.39
N GLU A 105 -5.50 -2.75 22.22
CA GLU A 105 -6.56 -3.46 22.96
C GLU A 105 -7.88 -3.45 22.20
N ILE A 106 -8.13 -2.38 21.42
CA ILE A 106 -9.32 -2.21 20.60
C ILE A 106 -8.95 -1.59 19.23
N GLY A 107 -9.59 -2.05 18.19
CA GLY A 107 -9.61 -1.42 16.89
C GLY A 107 -10.88 -0.60 16.73
N LEU A 108 -10.73 0.63 16.24
CA LEU A 108 -11.79 1.56 15.85
C LEU A 108 -11.50 2.10 14.44
N GLY A 109 -12.28 3.02 13.91
CA GLY A 109 -12.06 3.58 12.58
C GLY A 109 -13.07 3.09 11.56
N GLY A 110 -14.35 3.05 11.93
CA GLY A 110 -15.41 2.59 11.04
C GLY A 110 -15.34 1.08 10.77
N ILE A 111 -14.91 0.29 11.75
CA ILE A 111 -14.81 -1.17 11.57
C ILE A 111 -16.20 -1.78 11.53
N GLU A 112 -16.48 -2.47 10.45
CA GLU A 112 -17.77 -3.09 10.17
C GLU A 112 -17.93 -4.41 10.91
N ASP A 113 -19.15 -4.64 11.42
CA ASP A 113 -19.55 -5.89 12.04
C ASP A 113 -19.83 -6.94 10.96
N THR A 114 -18.93 -7.89 10.79
CA THR A 114 -19.07 -8.96 9.79
C THR A 114 -19.18 -10.33 10.43
N PRO A 115 -19.84 -11.32 9.77
CA PRO A 115 -19.86 -12.69 10.26
C PRO A 115 -18.48 -13.28 10.51
N ALA A 116 -17.49 -12.91 9.69
CA ALA A 116 -16.09 -13.35 9.81
C ALA A 116 -15.45 -12.81 11.10
N ARG A 117 -15.64 -11.51 11.40
CA ARG A 117 -15.14 -10.89 12.63
C ARG A 117 -15.81 -11.45 13.87
N ARG A 118 -17.13 -11.68 13.83
CA ARG A 118 -17.86 -12.33 14.94
C ARG A 118 -17.35 -13.74 15.26
N ALA A 119 -16.82 -14.45 14.26
CA ALA A 119 -16.29 -15.82 14.43
C ALA A 119 -14.86 -15.84 15.00
N THR A 120 -14.04 -14.78 14.80
CA THR A 120 -12.61 -14.76 15.11
C THR A 120 -12.22 -13.74 16.16
N MET A 121 -13.04 -12.72 16.38
CA MET A 121 -12.79 -11.60 17.28
C MET A 121 -13.93 -11.44 18.30
N ALA A 122 -13.79 -10.48 19.22
CA ALA A 122 -14.84 -10.09 20.16
C ALA A 122 -15.33 -8.66 19.83
N PRO A 123 -16.28 -8.48 18.89
CA PRO A 123 -16.80 -7.15 18.58
C PRO A 123 -17.60 -6.58 19.77
N SER A 124 -17.53 -5.26 19.93
CA SER A 124 -18.33 -4.50 20.90
C SER A 124 -19.81 -4.46 20.50
N ALA A 125 -20.65 -3.87 21.33
CA ALA A 125 -21.97 -3.43 20.92
C ALA A 125 -21.85 -2.46 19.75
N PRO A 126 -22.72 -2.56 18.73
CA PRO A 126 -22.76 -1.61 17.62
C PRO A 126 -22.98 -0.19 18.12
N TYR A 127 -22.15 0.75 17.63
CA TYR A 127 -22.25 2.15 18.03
C TYR A 127 -22.74 3.07 16.93
N TYR A 128 -22.70 2.62 15.66
CA TYR A 128 -23.20 3.37 14.51
C TYR A 128 -23.83 2.45 13.47
N ARG A 129 -24.94 2.88 12.83
CA ARG A 129 -25.58 2.19 11.70
C ARG A 129 -25.24 2.94 10.42
N PHE A 130 -24.67 2.24 9.44
CA PHE A 130 -24.38 2.77 8.12
C PHE A 130 -25.17 2.07 7.02
N ARG A 131 -25.19 2.68 5.85
CA ARG A 131 -25.81 2.13 4.64
C ARG A 131 -24.77 2.03 3.55
N GLU A 132 -24.67 0.88 2.89
CA GLU A 132 -23.89 0.74 1.65
C GLU A 132 -24.65 1.43 0.52
N VAL A 133 -24.02 2.42 -0.11
CA VAL A 133 -24.64 3.25 -1.12
C VAL A 133 -23.85 3.22 -2.43
N LEU A 134 -24.58 3.16 -3.54
CA LEU A 134 -24.01 3.21 -4.86
C LEU A 134 -23.82 4.67 -5.27
N SER A 135 -22.59 5.05 -5.65
CA SER A 135 -22.25 6.36 -6.19
C SER A 135 -21.88 6.24 -7.66
N VAL A 136 -22.44 7.09 -8.50
CA VAL A 136 -22.25 7.09 -9.96
C VAL A 136 -22.00 8.52 -10.46
N ARG A 137 -21.40 8.70 -11.64
CA ARG A 137 -21.28 10.04 -12.22
C ARG A 137 -22.64 10.68 -12.42
N ASP A 138 -22.76 11.99 -12.29
CA ASP A 138 -24.02 12.73 -12.47
C ASP A 138 -24.69 12.42 -13.81
N ALA A 139 -23.91 12.32 -14.89
CA ALA A 139 -24.40 11.96 -16.21
C ALA A 139 -24.98 10.54 -16.33
N ASP A 140 -24.57 9.65 -15.43
CA ASP A 140 -24.97 8.24 -15.42
C ASP A 140 -26.05 7.94 -14.35
N ALA A 141 -26.47 8.92 -13.54
CA ALA A 141 -27.35 8.73 -12.38
C ALA A 141 -28.71 8.10 -12.74
N ALA A 142 -29.27 8.41 -13.89
CA ALA A 142 -30.51 7.81 -14.37
C ALA A 142 -30.31 6.38 -14.92
N ARG A 143 -29.09 6.03 -15.33
CA ARG A 143 -28.75 4.78 -16.01
C ARG A 143 -28.36 3.66 -15.05
N TYR A 144 -27.57 3.98 -14.02
CA TYR A 144 -27.02 3.01 -13.07
C TYR A 144 -27.62 3.24 -11.69
N ARG A 145 -28.75 2.61 -11.41
CA ARG A 145 -29.47 2.73 -10.14
C ARG A 145 -29.18 1.57 -9.19
N THR A 146 -28.92 0.39 -9.74
CA THR A 146 -28.68 -0.84 -9.00
C THR A 146 -27.39 -1.51 -9.46
N LEU A 147 -26.89 -2.49 -8.70
CA LEU A 147 -25.73 -3.29 -9.09
C LEU A 147 -25.98 -4.09 -10.37
N ALA A 148 -27.21 -4.51 -10.63
CA ALA A 148 -27.57 -5.25 -11.84
C ALA A 148 -27.40 -4.41 -13.12
N ASP A 149 -27.56 -3.08 -13.04
CA ASP A 149 -27.40 -2.17 -14.18
C ASP A 149 -25.91 -2.02 -14.59
N LEU A 150 -24.99 -2.49 -13.76
CA LEU A 150 -23.54 -2.34 -13.93
C LEU A 150 -22.86 -3.57 -14.57
N SER A 151 -23.62 -4.43 -15.23
CA SER A 151 -23.05 -5.60 -15.92
C SER A 151 -21.93 -5.21 -16.88
N GLY A 152 -20.75 -5.87 -16.74
CA GLY A 152 -19.55 -5.58 -17.51
C GLY A 152 -18.81 -4.28 -17.13
N ARG A 153 -19.33 -3.49 -16.17
CA ARG A 153 -18.78 -2.21 -15.72
C ARG A 153 -17.81 -2.38 -14.57
N ARG A 154 -16.92 -1.40 -14.40
CA ARG A 154 -15.96 -1.37 -13.29
C ARG A 154 -16.58 -0.66 -12.10
N VAL A 155 -16.58 -1.33 -10.96
CA VAL A 155 -17.12 -0.79 -9.69
C VAL A 155 -16.00 -0.75 -8.67
N GLY A 156 -15.70 0.46 -8.18
CA GLY A 156 -14.67 0.71 -7.16
C GLY A 156 -15.21 0.48 -5.75
N THR A 157 -14.35 0.01 -4.85
CA THR A 157 -14.64 -0.13 -3.42
C THR A 157 -13.36 -0.22 -2.61
N LEU A 158 -13.46 -0.12 -1.29
CA LEU A 158 -12.36 -0.33 -0.35
C LEU A 158 -12.24 -1.82 0.00
N GLY A 159 -11.03 -2.34 -0.09
CA GLY A 159 -10.76 -3.74 0.26
C GLY A 159 -11.00 -4.05 1.74
N GLY A 160 -11.56 -5.23 2.04
CA GLY A 160 -11.82 -5.67 3.42
C GLY A 160 -13.08 -5.07 4.06
N THR A 161 -13.99 -4.50 3.26
CA THR A 161 -15.27 -3.95 3.69
C THR A 161 -16.44 -4.87 3.30
N ILE A 162 -17.61 -4.65 3.89
CA ILE A 162 -18.86 -5.29 3.47
C ILE A 162 -19.16 -4.98 2.00
N ALA A 163 -18.93 -3.73 1.58
CA ALA A 163 -19.07 -3.32 0.18
C ALA A 163 -18.24 -4.20 -0.76
N TYR A 164 -17.02 -4.54 -0.38
CA TYR A 164 -16.17 -5.42 -1.17
C TYR A 164 -16.74 -6.85 -1.28
N GLU A 165 -17.24 -7.42 -0.18
CA GLU A 165 -17.90 -8.75 -0.19
C GLU A 165 -19.15 -8.75 -1.06
N ILE A 166 -19.97 -7.68 -0.97
CA ILE A 166 -21.14 -7.49 -1.84
C ILE A 166 -20.73 -7.46 -3.31
N LEU A 167 -19.67 -6.70 -3.66
CA LEU A 167 -19.22 -6.59 -5.04
C LEU A 167 -18.62 -7.89 -5.58
N LEU A 168 -17.92 -8.67 -4.77
CA LEU A 168 -17.43 -10.00 -5.17
C LEU A 168 -18.59 -10.96 -5.51
N ARG A 169 -19.72 -10.86 -4.80
CA ARG A 169 -20.92 -11.60 -5.15
C ARG A 169 -21.57 -11.05 -6.40
N ALA A 170 -21.72 -9.73 -6.50
CA ALA A 170 -22.27 -9.08 -7.68
C ALA A 170 -21.43 -9.31 -8.96
N GLU A 171 -20.13 -9.53 -8.84
CA GLU A 171 -19.26 -9.95 -9.94
C GLU A 171 -19.70 -11.32 -10.51
N ARG A 172 -20.05 -12.26 -9.62
CA ARG A 172 -20.54 -13.58 -10.02
C ARG A 172 -21.97 -13.53 -10.58
N ASP A 173 -22.85 -12.75 -9.94
CA ASP A 173 -24.28 -12.72 -10.25
C ASP A 173 -24.61 -11.83 -11.46
N PHE A 174 -23.92 -10.70 -11.60
CA PHE A 174 -24.20 -9.68 -12.62
C PHE A 174 -23.06 -9.44 -13.60
N GLY A 175 -21.86 -10.05 -13.37
CA GLY A 175 -20.70 -9.88 -14.25
C GLY A 175 -20.06 -8.49 -14.17
N ILE A 176 -20.18 -7.79 -13.06
CA ILE A 176 -19.44 -6.54 -12.82
C ILE A 176 -17.95 -6.81 -12.74
N LYS A 177 -17.12 -5.76 -12.79
CA LYS A 177 -15.65 -5.86 -12.60
C LYS A 177 -15.27 -5.10 -11.36
N VAL A 178 -14.88 -5.81 -10.31
CA VAL A 178 -14.49 -5.19 -9.03
C VAL A 178 -13.12 -4.55 -9.13
N VAL A 179 -13.00 -3.30 -8.65
CA VAL A 179 -11.74 -2.58 -8.49
C VAL A 179 -11.55 -2.25 -7.01
N SER A 180 -10.58 -2.90 -6.37
CA SER A 180 -10.29 -2.71 -4.95
C SER A 180 -9.23 -1.64 -4.75
N TYR A 181 -9.51 -0.72 -3.84
CA TYR A 181 -8.61 0.36 -3.38
C TYR A 181 -8.15 0.10 -1.95
N ASP A 182 -7.07 0.75 -1.54
CA ASP A 182 -6.55 0.70 -0.17
C ASP A 182 -7.01 1.90 0.68
N ASP A 183 -7.63 2.91 0.04
CA ASP A 183 -8.13 4.13 0.67
C ASP A 183 -9.50 4.54 0.08
N ASP A 184 -10.19 5.44 0.77
CA ASP A 184 -11.53 5.93 0.39
C ASP A 184 -11.52 7.16 -0.54
N VAL A 185 -10.34 7.72 -0.83
CA VAL A 185 -10.18 8.94 -1.66
C VAL A 185 -10.22 8.61 -3.13
N HIS A 186 -9.39 7.67 -3.52
CA HIS A 186 -9.12 7.35 -4.92
C HIS A 186 -10.31 6.71 -5.65
N PRO A 187 -11.20 5.90 -5.03
CA PRO A 187 -12.40 5.40 -5.71
C PRO A 187 -13.25 6.51 -6.31
N TYR A 188 -13.48 7.59 -5.56
CA TYR A 188 -14.31 8.72 -6.02
C TYR A 188 -13.59 9.60 -7.03
N THR A 189 -12.29 9.79 -6.88
CA THR A 189 -11.48 10.48 -7.89
C THR A 189 -11.54 9.74 -9.23
N ASP A 190 -11.36 8.42 -9.20
CA ASP A 190 -11.41 7.56 -10.37
C ASP A 190 -12.82 7.46 -10.97
N LEU A 191 -13.87 7.57 -10.16
CA LEU A 191 -15.24 7.68 -10.63
C LEU A 191 -15.45 8.94 -11.48
N VAL A 192 -15.07 10.09 -10.96
CA VAL A 192 -15.27 11.38 -11.64
C VAL A 192 -14.50 11.45 -12.95
N ILE A 193 -13.26 10.95 -12.98
CA ILE A 193 -12.44 10.92 -14.21
C ILE A 193 -12.77 9.74 -15.16
N GLY A 194 -13.70 8.84 -14.77
CA GLY A 194 -14.17 7.74 -15.62
C GLY A 194 -13.27 6.51 -15.66
N ARG A 195 -12.37 6.32 -14.71
CA ARG A 195 -11.59 5.08 -14.56
C ARG A 195 -12.44 3.94 -14.02
N VAL A 196 -13.41 4.22 -13.15
CA VAL A 196 -14.48 3.31 -12.75
C VAL A 196 -15.83 3.90 -13.14
N ASP A 197 -16.85 3.04 -13.23
CA ASP A 197 -18.19 3.43 -13.66
C ASP A 197 -19.10 3.73 -12.47
N ALA A 198 -18.83 3.13 -11.32
CA ALA A 198 -19.53 3.33 -10.05
C ALA A 198 -18.59 3.08 -8.87
N VAL A 199 -19.00 3.50 -7.67
CA VAL A 199 -18.35 3.21 -6.37
C VAL A 199 -19.44 2.71 -5.42
N LEU A 200 -19.16 1.60 -4.72
CA LEU A 200 -19.96 1.11 -3.62
C LEU A 200 -19.15 1.25 -2.33
N LEU A 201 -19.60 2.09 -1.43
CA LEU A 201 -19.05 2.30 -0.08
C LEU A 201 -20.17 2.77 0.85
N ASP A 202 -19.86 2.84 2.15
CA ASP A 202 -20.80 3.35 3.13
C ASP A 202 -21.16 4.84 2.92
N ASN A 203 -22.33 5.21 3.40
CA ASN A 203 -22.86 6.56 3.22
C ASN A 203 -22.05 7.63 3.97
N VAL A 204 -21.29 7.29 5.02
CA VAL A 204 -20.45 8.24 5.77
C VAL A 204 -19.31 8.73 4.88
N LEU A 205 -18.63 7.78 4.23
CA LEU A 205 -17.56 8.06 3.27
C LEU A 205 -18.09 8.76 2.01
N ALA A 206 -19.20 8.26 1.44
CA ALA A 206 -19.81 8.83 0.25
C ALA A 206 -20.24 10.30 0.45
N GLU A 207 -20.94 10.61 1.54
CA GLU A 207 -21.37 11.96 1.87
C GLU A 207 -20.21 12.91 2.14
N ARG A 208 -19.17 12.43 2.81
CA ARG A 208 -17.94 13.20 3.00
C ARG A 208 -17.31 13.59 1.67
N ARG A 209 -17.17 12.62 0.76
CA ARG A 209 -16.58 12.87 -0.57
C ARG A 209 -17.43 13.83 -1.39
N ARG A 210 -18.73 13.75 -1.33
CA ARG A 210 -19.64 14.67 -2.00
C ARG A 210 -19.47 16.13 -1.55
N ARG A 211 -18.99 16.37 -0.33
CA ARG A 211 -18.68 17.72 0.18
C ARG A 211 -17.37 18.29 -0.39
N THR A 212 -16.45 17.45 -0.86
CA THR A 212 -15.11 17.84 -1.32
C THR A 212 -14.92 17.69 -2.82
N ILE A 213 -15.65 16.79 -3.46
CA ILE A 213 -15.56 16.48 -4.89
C ILE A 213 -16.96 16.58 -5.48
N SER A 214 -17.09 17.26 -6.62
CA SER A 214 -18.31 17.33 -7.43
C SER A 214 -18.25 16.38 -8.63
N GLY A 215 -19.39 16.13 -9.27
CA GLY A 215 -19.47 15.34 -10.50
C GLY A 215 -19.95 13.90 -10.29
N PHE A 216 -20.42 13.55 -9.09
CA PHE A 216 -21.07 12.28 -8.84
C PHE A 216 -22.30 12.41 -7.94
N THR A 217 -23.24 11.50 -8.12
CA THR A 217 -24.49 11.39 -7.38
C THR A 217 -24.51 10.09 -6.57
N ILE A 218 -24.96 10.15 -5.33
CA ILE A 218 -25.23 9.00 -4.47
C ILE A 218 -26.65 8.54 -4.76
N GLN A 219 -26.84 7.27 -5.10
CA GLN A 219 -28.18 6.71 -5.34
C GLN A 219 -28.98 6.67 -4.04
N PRO A 220 -30.30 6.97 -4.09
CA PRO A 220 -31.12 7.07 -2.88
C PRO A 220 -31.37 5.72 -2.20
N GLU A 221 -31.35 4.63 -2.96
CA GLU A 221 -31.56 3.29 -2.44
C GLU A 221 -30.26 2.69 -1.93
N SER A 222 -30.25 2.21 -0.69
CA SER A 222 -29.10 1.50 -0.14
C SER A 222 -29.08 0.05 -0.61
N VAL A 223 -27.88 -0.44 -0.91
CA VAL A 223 -27.65 -1.85 -1.29
C VAL A 223 -27.74 -2.76 -0.08
N ALA A 224 -27.19 -2.32 1.05
CA ALA A 224 -27.18 -3.02 2.32
C ALA A 224 -27.13 -2.05 3.49
N THR A 225 -27.33 -2.56 4.70
CA THR A 225 -27.16 -1.82 5.95
C THR A 225 -26.28 -2.64 6.89
N GLY A 226 -25.32 -2.01 7.52
CA GLY A 226 -24.42 -2.62 8.47
C GLY A 226 -24.22 -1.76 9.72
N HIS A 227 -23.30 -2.20 10.60
CA HIS A 227 -23.02 -1.53 11.86
C HIS A 227 -21.52 -1.41 12.07
N TYR A 228 -21.06 -0.27 12.62
CA TYR A 228 -19.71 -0.15 13.11
C TYR A 228 -19.61 -0.64 14.56
N VAL A 229 -18.51 -1.31 14.84
CA VAL A 229 -18.17 -1.91 16.13
C VAL A 229 -16.71 -1.61 16.50
N GLY A 230 -16.40 -1.57 17.78
CA GLY A 230 -15.03 -1.71 18.22
C GLY A 230 -14.64 -3.19 18.20
N VAL A 231 -13.46 -3.52 17.68
CA VAL A 231 -13.00 -4.91 17.59
C VAL A 231 -11.93 -5.18 18.63
N LEU A 232 -12.13 -6.20 19.47
CA LEU A 232 -11.19 -6.67 20.48
C LEU A 232 -10.75 -8.11 20.18
N ALA A 233 -9.62 -8.53 20.75
CA ALA A 233 -9.19 -9.92 20.64
C ALA A 233 -10.22 -10.87 21.28
N ALA A 234 -10.46 -12.03 20.69
CA ALA A 234 -11.44 -13.00 21.17
C ALA A 234 -11.28 -13.38 22.65
N ARG A 235 -10.05 -13.34 23.18
CA ARG A 235 -9.71 -13.60 24.58
C ARG A 235 -10.10 -12.46 25.55
N ASN A 236 -10.36 -11.24 25.07
CA ASN A 236 -10.55 -10.04 25.89
C ASN A 236 -12.05 -9.74 26.13
N THR A 237 -12.86 -10.75 26.44
CA THR A 237 -14.31 -10.60 26.63
C THR A 237 -14.67 -9.69 27.82
N ALA A 238 -13.89 -9.70 28.90
CA ALA A 238 -14.13 -8.81 30.04
C ALA A 238 -13.96 -7.32 29.66
N LEU A 239 -12.93 -6.99 28.90
CA LEU A 239 -12.73 -5.62 28.39
C LEU A 239 -13.86 -5.23 27.44
N ARG A 240 -14.24 -6.12 26.52
CA ARG A 240 -15.40 -5.92 25.63
C ARG A 240 -16.67 -5.58 26.42
N ASP A 241 -16.95 -6.33 27.48
CA ASP A 241 -18.16 -6.13 28.28
C ASP A 241 -18.12 -4.77 28.99
N SER A 242 -16.95 -4.34 29.52
CA SER A 242 -16.77 -3.00 30.07
C SER A 242 -16.95 -1.90 29.00
N VAL A 243 -16.39 -2.09 27.81
CA VAL A 243 -16.60 -1.17 26.67
C VAL A 243 -18.08 -1.08 26.31
N ASN A 244 -18.78 -2.22 26.28
CA ASN A 244 -20.21 -2.25 25.99
C ASN A 244 -21.06 -1.49 27.02
N GLU A 245 -20.69 -1.54 28.30
CA GLU A 245 -21.37 -0.77 29.36
C GLU A 245 -21.16 0.73 29.16
N ILE A 246 -19.93 1.14 28.83
CA ILE A 246 -19.59 2.55 28.56
C ILE A 246 -20.36 3.05 27.34
N LEU A 247 -20.37 2.29 26.22
CA LEU A 247 -21.13 2.65 25.01
C LEU A 247 -22.64 2.79 25.29
N ARG A 248 -23.24 1.84 26.03
CA ARG A 248 -24.65 1.93 26.42
C ARG A 248 -24.95 3.11 27.34
N ALA A 249 -24.03 3.48 28.21
CA ALA A 249 -24.15 4.67 29.05
C ALA A 249 -24.14 5.94 28.17
N ALA A 250 -23.16 6.06 27.25
CA ALA A 250 -23.03 7.18 26.32
C ALA A 250 -24.22 7.30 25.35
N MET A 251 -24.88 6.19 25.00
CA MET A 251 -26.15 6.22 24.25
C MET A 251 -27.31 6.75 25.08
N ARG A 252 -27.39 6.42 26.39
CA ARG A 252 -28.49 6.84 27.26
C ARG A 252 -28.42 8.32 27.64
N ASP A 253 -27.23 8.83 27.91
CA ASP A 253 -27.01 10.19 28.38
C ASP A 253 -26.86 11.22 27.25
N GLY A 254 -26.83 10.76 25.98
CA GLY A 254 -26.70 11.61 24.79
C GLY A 254 -25.28 12.00 24.43
N THR A 255 -24.26 11.52 25.16
CA THR A 255 -22.84 11.82 24.86
C THR A 255 -22.48 11.37 23.45
N LEU A 256 -22.88 10.13 23.07
CA LEU A 256 -22.59 9.58 21.75
C LEU A 256 -23.34 10.31 20.63
N GLU A 257 -24.60 10.74 20.87
CA GLU A 257 -25.33 11.62 19.96
C GLU A 257 -24.60 12.95 19.77
N GLY A 258 -24.11 13.56 20.86
CA GLY A 258 -23.33 14.79 20.83
C GLY A 258 -22.08 14.67 19.95
N ILE A 259 -21.33 13.56 20.07
CA ILE A 259 -20.17 13.27 19.22
C ILE A 259 -20.59 13.20 17.75
N PHE A 260 -21.61 12.42 17.40
CA PHE A 260 -22.02 12.26 16.01
C PHE A 260 -22.58 13.55 15.39
N ARG A 261 -23.26 14.41 16.19
CA ARG A 261 -23.69 15.74 15.75
C ARG A 261 -22.51 16.70 15.52
N LYS A 262 -21.49 16.67 16.38
CA LYS A 262 -20.24 17.43 16.23
C LYS A 262 -19.58 17.11 14.87
N TRP A 263 -19.53 15.85 14.51
CA TRP A 263 -18.92 15.38 13.26
C TRP A 263 -19.87 15.35 12.06
N ARG A 264 -21.15 15.79 12.23
CA ARG A 264 -22.18 15.88 11.17
C ARG A 264 -22.48 14.52 10.52
N VAL A 265 -22.43 13.46 11.31
CA VAL A 265 -22.76 12.07 10.88
C VAL A 265 -24.05 11.56 11.54
N TRP A 266 -24.70 12.34 12.41
CA TRP A 266 -25.96 11.99 13.05
C TRP A 266 -27.10 11.97 12.03
N ASN A 267 -27.91 10.91 12.06
CA ASN A 267 -29.13 10.76 11.29
C ASN A 267 -30.19 9.94 12.09
N GLU A 268 -31.39 9.78 11.52
CA GLU A 268 -32.50 9.07 12.19
C GLU A 268 -32.21 7.58 12.43
N ASP A 269 -31.37 6.95 11.62
CA ASP A 269 -30.99 5.54 11.79
C ASP A 269 -30.28 5.29 13.12
N GLN A 270 -29.57 6.30 13.65
CA GLN A 270 -28.82 6.18 14.91
C GLN A 270 -29.76 6.14 16.12
N SER A 271 -30.86 6.90 16.10
CA SER A 271 -31.86 6.85 17.17
C SER A 271 -32.51 5.47 17.27
N ALA A 272 -32.83 4.87 16.11
CA ALA A 272 -33.38 3.51 16.05
C ALA A 272 -32.34 2.46 16.52
N LEU A 273 -31.08 2.60 16.11
CA LEU A 273 -30.01 1.70 16.56
C LEU A 273 -29.85 1.76 18.09
N PHE A 274 -29.79 2.97 18.67
CA PHE A 274 -29.62 3.12 20.11
C PHE A 274 -30.78 2.46 20.88
N ALA A 275 -32.02 2.65 20.43
CA ALA A 275 -33.18 1.98 21.03
C ALA A 275 -33.06 0.45 20.96
N ASP A 276 -32.61 -0.11 19.83
CA ASP A 276 -32.44 -1.55 19.66
C ASP A 276 -31.31 -2.12 20.52
N VAL A 277 -30.15 -1.44 20.59
CA VAL A 277 -28.98 -1.83 21.42
C VAL A 277 -29.32 -1.77 22.91
N LEU A 278 -30.02 -0.72 23.36
CA LEU A 278 -30.42 -0.53 24.75
C LEU A 278 -31.49 -1.54 25.16
N ALA A 279 -32.37 -1.94 24.23
CA ALA A 279 -33.34 -3.01 24.45
C ALA A 279 -32.73 -4.43 24.40
N GLY A 280 -31.42 -4.56 24.11
CA GLY A 280 -30.74 -5.86 24.01
C GLY A 280 -31.21 -6.70 22.83
N LYS A 281 -31.76 -6.10 21.78
CA LYS A 281 -32.22 -6.85 20.60
C LYS A 281 -31.02 -7.43 19.84
N PRO A 282 -31.10 -8.68 19.37
CA PRO A 282 -30.08 -9.23 18.49
C PRO A 282 -30.09 -8.50 17.15
N LEU A 283 -28.95 -7.97 16.75
CA LEU A 283 -28.79 -7.27 15.47
C LEU A 283 -28.03 -8.19 14.50
N PRO A 284 -28.56 -8.39 13.27
CA PRO A 284 -27.81 -9.08 12.23
C PRO A 284 -26.59 -8.23 11.81
N ALA A 285 -25.53 -8.89 11.36
CA ALA A 285 -24.32 -8.18 10.93
C ALA A 285 -24.60 -7.30 9.70
N VAL A 286 -25.36 -7.83 8.73
CA VAL A 286 -25.74 -7.14 7.49
C VAL A 286 -27.22 -7.37 7.21
N VAL A 287 -27.90 -6.34 6.73
CA VAL A 287 -29.31 -6.39 6.29
C VAL A 287 -29.41 -5.91 4.84
N GLY A 288 -30.27 -6.53 4.06
CA GLY A 288 -30.55 -6.16 2.66
C GLY A 288 -29.71 -6.89 1.63
N PHE A 289 -28.63 -7.54 2.05
CA PHE A 289 -27.82 -8.40 1.19
C PHE A 289 -27.42 -9.68 1.93
N ASP A 290 -27.61 -10.83 1.28
CA ASP A 290 -27.29 -12.12 1.91
C ASP A 290 -25.82 -12.47 1.67
N LEU A 291 -25.00 -12.34 2.70
CA LEU A 291 -23.58 -12.74 2.69
C LEU A 291 -23.37 -14.18 3.18
N THR A 292 -24.45 -14.93 3.48
CA THR A 292 -24.36 -16.23 4.15
C THR A 292 -24.10 -17.41 3.21
N ASP A 293 -23.87 -17.19 1.91
CA ASP A 293 -23.59 -18.29 0.99
C ASP A 293 -22.31 -19.05 1.36
N GLY A 294 -22.51 -20.25 1.89
CA GLY A 294 -21.69 -21.47 1.78
C GLY A 294 -20.18 -21.43 2.03
N GLU A 295 -19.50 -20.30 1.88
CA GLU A 295 -18.04 -20.21 1.99
C GLU A 295 -17.55 -20.03 3.43
N ALA A 296 -18.35 -19.49 4.33
CA ALA A 296 -17.99 -19.36 5.75
C ALA A 296 -17.78 -20.72 6.42
N THR A 297 -18.47 -21.76 5.95
CA THR A 297 -18.34 -23.16 6.43
C THR A 297 -17.36 -24.01 5.62
N ALA A 298 -16.83 -23.50 4.51
CA ALA A 298 -15.82 -24.23 3.73
C ALA A 298 -14.53 -24.39 4.52
N SER A 299 -13.94 -25.58 4.51
CA SER A 299 -12.66 -25.84 5.17
C SER A 299 -11.60 -24.85 4.64
N LYS A 300 -10.65 -24.44 5.52
CA LYS A 300 -9.55 -23.53 5.13
C LYS A 300 -8.86 -23.96 3.83
N TRP A 301 -8.73 -25.26 3.58
CA TRP A 301 -8.15 -25.83 2.37
C TRP A 301 -8.97 -25.55 1.11
N ARG A 302 -10.28 -25.63 1.15
CA ARG A 302 -11.14 -25.29 -0.01
C ARG A 302 -11.02 -23.81 -0.37
N ARG A 303 -10.95 -22.92 0.63
CA ARG A 303 -10.72 -21.49 0.37
C ARG A 303 -9.35 -21.25 -0.28
N ILE A 304 -8.28 -21.89 0.22
CA ILE A 304 -6.94 -21.78 -0.36
C ILE A 304 -6.95 -22.24 -1.83
N GLN A 305 -7.60 -23.35 -2.14
CA GLN A 305 -7.71 -23.86 -3.51
C GLN A 305 -8.50 -22.92 -4.43
N ALA A 306 -9.52 -22.23 -3.91
CA ALA A 306 -10.30 -21.25 -4.67
C ALA A 306 -9.46 -20.00 -5.06
N TYR A 307 -8.53 -19.57 -4.21
CA TYR A 307 -7.68 -18.41 -4.50
C TYR A 307 -6.46 -18.71 -5.37
N LEU A 308 -6.01 -19.97 -5.46
CA LEU A 308 -4.81 -20.32 -6.22
C LEU A 308 -4.86 -19.90 -7.70
N PRO A 309 -5.96 -20.08 -8.45
CA PRO A 309 -6.04 -19.61 -9.84
C PRO A 309 -5.91 -18.09 -9.96
N ALA A 310 -6.46 -17.32 -9.00
CA ALA A 310 -6.34 -15.87 -8.98
C ALA A 310 -4.91 -15.43 -8.71
N LEU A 311 -4.20 -16.07 -7.76
CA LEU A 311 -2.78 -15.82 -7.49
C LEU A 311 -1.89 -16.16 -8.69
N LEU A 312 -2.15 -17.25 -9.39
CA LEU A 312 -1.39 -17.62 -10.59
C LEU A 312 -1.62 -16.63 -11.73
N ARG A 313 -2.86 -16.14 -11.91
CA ARG A 313 -3.16 -15.09 -12.88
C ARG A 313 -2.44 -13.78 -12.51
N ALA A 314 -2.46 -13.40 -11.25
CA ALA A 314 -1.78 -12.22 -10.75
C ALA A 314 -0.25 -12.33 -10.90
N ALA A 315 0.35 -13.51 -10.66
CA ALA A 315 1.76 -13.78 -10.95
C ALA A 315 2.08 -13.61 -12.44
N GLY A 316 1.17 -14.03 -13.33
CA GLY A 316 1.27 -13.77 -14.77
C GLY A 316 1.27 -12.27 -15.09
N ILE A 317 0.40 -11.48 -14.44
CA ILE A 317 0.36 -10.00 -14.61
C ILE A 317 1.67 -9.38 -14.13
N THR A 318 2.18 -9.78 -12.95
CA THR A 318 3.49 -9.36 -12.42
C THR A 318 4.61 -9.61 -13.43
N LEU A 319 4.66 -10.81 -14.00
CA LEU A 319 5.69 -11.19 -14.97
C LEU A 319 5.59 -10.39 -16.27
N VAL A 320 4.38 -10.25 -16.83
CA VAL A 320 4.14 -9.46 -18.06
C VAL A 320 4.51 -7.99 -17.84
N LEU A 321 4.07 -7.39 -16.73
CA LEU A 321 4.41 -6.01 -16.38
C LEU A 321 5.91 -5.82 -16.28
N SER A 322 6.60 -6.72 -15.55
CA SER A 322 8.05 -6.66 -15.36
C SER A 322 8.81 -6.81 -16.70
N CYS A 323 8.39 -7.74 -17.56
CA CYS A 323 9.02 -7.93 -18.87
C CYS A 323 8.84 -6.69 -19.77
N LEU A 324 7.64 -6.12 -19.82
CA LEU A 324 7.34 -4.94 -20.63
C LEU A 324 8.07 -3.70 -20.10
N SER A 325 8.10 -3.51 -18.78
CA SER A 325 8.82 -2.40 -18.14
C SER A 325 10.32 -2.52 -18.37
N MET A 326 10.89 -3.73 -18.29
CA MET A 326 12.30 -3.95 -18.58
C MET A 326 12.65 -3.72 -20.05
N ALA A 327 11.80 -4.15 -20.98
CA ALA A 327 11.98 -3.87 -22.40
C ALA A 327 12.00 -2.36 -22.67
N LEU A 328 11.08 -1.62 -22.06
CA LEU A 328 11.05 -0.16 -22.12
C LEU A 328 12.30 0.46 -21.50
N ALA A 329 12.73 -0.02 -20.33
CA ALA A 329 13.93 0.43 -19.64
C ALA A 329 15.19 0.22 -20.47
N ILE A 330 15.33 -0.91 -21.15
CA ILE A 330 16.46 -1.20 -22.04
C ILE A 330 16.49 -0.18 -23.21
N ILE A 331 15.37 0.00 -23.90
CA ILE A 331 15.29 0.90 -25.07
C ILE A 331 15.66 2.34 -24.68
N ILE A 332 15.07 2.84 -23.60
CA ILE A 332 15.32 4.21 -23.11
C ILE A 332 16.72 4.30 -22.51
N GLY A 333 17.15 3.32 -21.71
CA GLY A 333 18.46 3.29 -21.04
C GLY A 333 19.62 3.29 -22.03
N VAL A 334 19.55 2.48 -23.09
CA VAL A 334 20.55 2.50 -24.19
C VAL A 334 20.58 3.86 -24.86
N SER A 335 19.41 4.46 -25.12
CA SER A 335 19.32 5.79 -25.73
C SER A 335 19.93 6.88 -24.84
N ILE A 336 19.69 6.83 -23.54
CA ILE A 336 20.28 7.74 -22.56
C ILE A 336 21.80 7.56 -22.49
N ALA A 337 22.29 6.32 -22.36
CA ALA A 337 23.71 6.02 -22.25
C ALA A 337 24.49 6.51 -23.49
N THR A 338 23.99 6.21 -24.69
CA THR A 338 24.59 6.65 -25.94
C THR A 338 24.51 8.16 -26.09
N GLY A 339 23.39 8.78 -25.77
CA GLY A 339 23.22 10.24 -25.80
C GLY A 339 24.16 10.97 -24.84
N ARG A 340 24.46 10.39 -23.66
CA ARG A 340 25.42 10.97 -22.70
C ARG A 340 26.89 10.82 -23.14
N ILE A 341 27.24 9.77 -23.89
CA ILE A 341 28.60 9.54 -24.37
C ILE A 341 28.87 10.33 -25.65
N TYR A 342 27.97 10.27 -26.63
CA TYR A 342 28.16 10.80 -27.96
C TYR A 342 27.42 12.11 -28.24
N GLY A 343 26.48 12.49 -27.39
CA GLY A 343 25.66 13.70 -27.56
C GLY A 343 26.42 15.00 -27.22
N GLY A 344 25.89 16.11 -27.74
CA GLY A 344 26.37 17.45 -27.44
C GLY A 344 26.19 17.83 -25.97
N LYS A 345 26.83 18.92 -25.52
CA LYS A 345 26.82 19.38 -24.12
C LYS A 345 25.42 19.52 -23.51
N ILE A 346 24.45 20.07 -24.28
CA ILE A 346 23.07 20.28 -23.83
C ILE A 346 22.36 18.92 -23.61
N ALA A 347 22.42 18.03 -24.62
CA ALA A 347 21.81 16.71 -24.51
C ALA A 347 22.39 15.92 -23.34
N ARG A 348 23.70 15.93 -23.17
CA ARG A 348 24.40 15.29 -22.04
C ARG A 348 23.92 15.83 -20.71
N SER A 349 23.83 17.17 -20.56
CA SER A 349 23.38 17.79 -19.31
C SER A 349 21.93 17.41 -18.97
N LEU A 350 21.01 17.47 -19.93
CA LEU A 350 19.60 17.11 -19.74
C LEU A 350 19.42 15.63 -19.37
N LEU A 351 20.12 14.74 -20.08
CA LEU A 351 20.05 13.29 -19.81
C LEU A 351 20.68 12.94 -18.45
N THR A 352 21.75 13.65 -18.06
CA THR A 352 22.34 13.48 -16.72
C THR A 352 21.38 13.96 -15.65
N ALA A 353 20.75 15.13 -15.83
CA ALA A 353 19.76 15.65 -14.88
C ALA A 353 18.57 14.67 -14.73
N TYR A 354 18.08 14.09 -15.82
CA TYR A 354 17.05 13.04 -15.73
C TYR A 354 17.49 11.86 -14.87
N VAL A 355 18.68 11.31 -15.12
CA VAL A 355 19.20 10.16 -14.38
C VAL A 355 19.33 10.48 -12.89
N GLU A 356 19.89 11.65 -12.55
CA GLU A 356 20.07 12.08 -11.15
C GLU A 356 18.73 12.28 -10.43
N ILE A 357 17.76 12.92 -11.09
CA ILE A 357 16.41 13.14 -10.52
C ILE A 357 15.72 11.80 -10.27
N ILE A 358 15.70 10.92 -11.27
CA ILE A 358 14.98 9.65 -11.18
C ILE A 358 15.63 8.72 -10.14
N ARG A 359 16.96 8.66 -10.10
CA ARG A 359 17.68 7.84 -9.10
C ARG A 359 17.70 8.47 -7.71
N GLY A 360 17.56 9.79 -7.63
CA GLY A 360 17.49 10.54 -6.37
C GLY A 360 16.11 10.59 -5.71
N THR A 361 15.08 10.04 -6.34
CA THR A 361 13.70 10.06 -5.82
C THR A 361 13.12 8.65 -5.68
N PRO A 362 12.27 8.39 -4.65
CA PRO A 362 11.65 7.08 -4.47
C PRO A 362 10.74 6.68 -5.63
N ILE A 363 10.86 5.45 -6.10
CA ILE A 363 10.01 4.91 -7.18
C ILE A 363 8.52 4.98 -6.84
N LEU A 364 8.14 4.74 -5.60
CA LEU A 364 6.75 4.85 -5.14
C LEU A 364 6.18 6.25 -5.35
N LEU A 365 6.97 7.29 -5.03
CA LEU A 365 6.58 8.68 -5.26
C LEU A 365 6.40 8.98 -6.75
N GLN A 366 7.28 8.45 -7.61
CA GLN A 366 7.19 8.60 -9.07
C GLN A 366 5.91 7.94 -9.61
N LEU A 367 5.55 6.75 -9.10
CA LEU A 367 4.31 6.07 -9.42
C LEU A 367 3.08 6.91 -9.04
N PHE A 368 3.05 7.48 -7.84
CA PHE A 368 1.96 8.36 -7.40
C PHE A 368 1.83 9.63 -8.25
N ILE A 369 2.95 10.29 -8.55
CA ILE A 369 2.94 11.48 -9.41
C ILE A 369 2.42 11.13 -10.80
N LEU A 370 2.86 10.01 -11.37
CA LEU A 370 2.46 9.60 -12.72
C LEU A 370 0.99 9.16 -12.79
N TYR A 371 0.46 8.54 -11.75
CA TYR A 371 -0.91 8.03 -11.77
C TYR A 371 -1.94 9.04 -11.27
N TYR A 372 -1.65 9.72 -10.16
CA TYR A 372 -2.56 10.66 -9.51
C TYR A 372 -2.20 12.13 -9.79
N GLY A 373 -0.90 12.46 -9.87
CA GLY A 373 -0.44 13.84 -9.97
C GLY A 373 -0.70 14.48 -11.33
N ILE A 374 -0.56 13.72 -12.43
CA ILE A 374 -0.74 14.25 -13.79
C ILE A 374 -2.12 13.95 -14.39
N VAL A 375 -3.06 13.47 -13.59
CA VAL A 375 -4.38 13.00 -14.06
C VAL A 375 -5.19 14.07 -14.79
N GLU A 376 -5.02 15.34 -14.44
CA GLU A 376 -5.67 16.47 -15.14
C GLU A 376 -5.13 16.70 -16.54
N LEU A 377 -3.85 16.37 -16.78
CA LEU A 377 -3.19 16.49 -18.08
C LEU A 377 -3.39 15.24 -18.94
N ILE A 378 -3.17 14.06 -18.35
CA ILE A 378 -3.22 12.77 -19.04
C ILE A 378 -3.83 11.72 -18.11
N ARG A 379 -4.92 11.08 -18.55
CA ARG A 379 -5.57 9.99 -17.81
C ARG A 379 -4.99 8.65 -18.24
N LEU A 380 -4.02 8.15 -17.50
CA LEU A 380 -3.40 6.86 -17.76
C LEU A 380 -4.18 5.73 -17.06
N PRO A 381 -4.44 4.60 -17.73
CA PRO A 381 -4.86 3.37 -17.07
C PRO A 381 -3.80 2.89 -16.07
N ALA A 382 -4.22 2.29 -14.95
CA ALA A 382 -3.29 1.87 -13.87
C ALA A 382 -2.12 1.00 -14.37
N PHE A 383 -2.40 0.03 -15.23
CA PHE A 383 -1.36 -0.84 -15.82
C PHE A 383 -0.35 -0.04 -16.67
N VAL A 384 -0.82 0.94 -17.44
CA VAL A 384 0.06 1.78 -18.28
C VAL A 384 0.89 2.73 -17.43
N ALA A 385 0.30 3.32 -16.37
CA ALA A 385 1.03 4.16 -15.42
C ALA A 385 2.11 3.35 -14.69
N ALA A 386 1.80 2.13 -14.25
CA ALA A 386 2.75 1.20 -13.66
C ALA A 386 3.90 0.85 -14.61
N LEU A 387 3.57 0.47 -15.86
CA LEU A 387 4.54 0.16 -16.91
C LEU A 387 5.50 1.32 -17.19
N LEU A 388 4.96 2.53 -17.33
CA LEU A 388 5.76 3.73 -17.58
C LEU A 388 6.59 4.11 -16.36
N GLY A 389 6.01 4.07 -15.15
CA GLY A 389 6.71 4.42 -13.92
C GLY A 389 7.89 3.49 -13.64
N LEU A 390 7.67 2.17 -13.69
CA LEU A 390 8.74 1.19 -13.57
C LEU A 390 9.75 1.31 -14.71
N GLY A 391 9.28 1.39 -15.95
CA GLY A 391 10.16 1.45 -17.12
C GLY A 391 11.04 2.71 -17.16
N LEU A 392 10.51 3.87 -16.83
CA LEU A 392 11.28 5.12 -16.75
C LEU A 392 12.25 5.09 -15.56
N ASN A 393 11.82 4.59 -14.40
CA ASN A 393 12.71 4.46 -13.26
C ASN A 393 13.91 3.57 -13.59
N TYR A 394 13.65 2.36 -14.06
CA TYR A 394 14.69 1.41 -14.40
C TYR A 394 15.54 1.84 -15.62
N ALA A 395 15.00 2.65 -16.53
CA ALA A 395 15.79 3.23 -17.63
C ALA A 395 16.96 4.09 -17.12
N ALA A 396 16.78 4.80 -16.01
CA ALA A 396 17.86 5.58 -15.40
C ALA A 396 18.96 4.66 -14.84
N TYR A 397 18.61 3.56 -14.17
CA TYR A 397 19.59 2.58 -13.67
C TYR A 397 20.27 1.83 -14.80
N GLU A 398 19.53 1.31 -15.77
CA GLU A 398 20.05 0.65 -16.95
C GLU A 398 20.99 1.55 -17.77
N SER A 399 20.69 2.85 -17.86
CA SER A 399 21.54 3.80 -18.56
C SER A 399 22.95 3.90 -17.94
N GLU A 400 23.08 3.80 -16.63
CA GLU A 400 24.37 3.79 -15.94
C GLU A 400 25.13 2.47 -16.17
N ILE A 401 24.41 1.33 -16.17
CA ILE A 401 24.98 0.02 -16.51
C ILE A 401 25.55 0.06 -17.92
N TYR A 402 24.79 0.56 -18.89
CA TYR A 402 25.23 0.63 -20.30
C TYR A 402 26.35 1.64 -20.48
N ARG A 403 26.31 2.79 -19.82
CA ARG A 403 27.38 3.78 -19.84
C ARG A 403 28.68 3.19 -19.31
N GLY A 404 28.63 2.57 -18.13
CA GLY A 404 29.80 1.90 -17.54
C GLY A 404 30.35 0.77 -18.41
N ALA A 405 29.47 -0.03 -19.01
CA ALA A 405 29.86 -1.10 -19.93
C ALA A 405 30.50 -0.55 -21.24
N LEU A 406 29.96 0.54 -21.80
CA LEU A 406 30.54 1.20 -22.96
C LEU A 406 31.92 1.80 -22.64
N GLU A 407 32.09 2.42 -21.49
CA GLU A 407 33.37 3.02 -21.05
C GLU A 407 34.42 1.96 -20.70
N ALA A 408 34.02 0.76 -20.31
CA ALA A 408 34.94 -0.34 -20.00
C ALA A 408 35.60 -0.97 -21.23
N VAL A 409 35.13 -0.68 -22.45
CA VAL A 409 35.75 -1.18 -23.69
C VAL A 409 37.10 -0.47 -23.91
N PRO A 410 38.23 -1.22 -24.08
CA PRO A 410 39.55 -0.63 -24.19
C PRO A 410 39.66 0.40 -25.31
N GLY A 411 40.20 1.60 -25.00
CA GLY A 411 40.33 2.69 -25.94
C GLY A 411 41.17 2.37 -27.19
N GLY A 412 42.24 1.57 -27.04
CA GLY A 412 43.06 1.13 -28.15
C GLY A 412 42.30 0.36 -29.26
N GLN A 413 41.27 -0.38 -28.90
CA GLN A 413 40.41 -1.06 -29.90
C GLN A 413 39.56 -0.04 -30.70
N LEU A 414 39.09 0.99 -30.04
CA LEU A 414 38.33 2.06 -30.66
C LEU A 414 39.22 2.91 -31.59
N GLU A 415 40.46 3.20 -31.18
CA GLU A 415 41.44 3.90 -32.00
C GLU A 415 41.86 3.06 -33.21
N ALA A 416 42.11 1.78 -33.05
CA ALA A 416 42.41 0.87 -34.15
C ALA A 416 41.27 0.84 -35.18
N ALA A 417 40.00 0.77 -34.73
CA ALA A 417 38.84 0.81 -35.62
C ALA A 417 38.79 2.14 -36.41
N ARG A 418 39.07 3.28 -35.78
CA ARG A 418 39.12 4.59 -36.44
C ARG A 418 40.25 4.67 -37.49
N ILE A 419 41.43 4.11 -37.17
CA ILE A 419 42.56 4.01 -38.11
C ILE A 419 42.16 3.17 -39.35
N LEU A 420 41.34 2.13 -39.16
CA LEU A 420 40.79 1.32 -40.26
C LEU A 420 39.67 2.04 -41.05
N GLY A 421 39.35 3.30 -40.74
CA GLY A 421 38.37 4.10 -41.45
C GLY A 421 36.94 3.95 -41.00
N PHE A 422 36.66 3.31 -39.84
CA PHE A 422 35.32 3.19 -39.31
C PHE A 422 34.85 4.57 -38.79
N ASN A 423 33.64 4.96 -39.16
CA ASN A 423 32.98 6.12 -38.56
C ASN A 423 32.49 5.81 -37.15
N GLU A 424 32.13 6.82 -36.35
CA GLU A 424 31.73 6.67 -34.94
C GLU A 424 30.52 5.73 -34.76
N LEU A 425 29.57 5.70 -35.70
CA LEU A 425 28.45 4.78 -35.66
C LEU A 425 28.90 3.33 -35.87
N GLN A 426 29.82 3.10 -36.81
CA GLN A 426 30.42 1.78 -37.06
C GLN A 426 31.27 1.33 -35.87
N VAL A 427 32.05 2.22 -35.28
CA VAL A 427 32.81 1.96 -34.05
C VAL A 427 31.85 1.54 -32.93
N LEU A 428 30.73 2.27 -32.75
CA LEU A 428 29.72 1.94 -31.74
C LEU A 428 29.04 0.60 -32.03
N THR A 429 28.56 0.37 -33.24
CA THR A 429 27.70 -0.79 -33.55
C THR A 429 28.49 -2.08 -33.78
N LEU A 430 29.71 -2.00 -34.32
CA LEU A 430 30.50 -3.18 -34.73
C LEU A 430 31.60 -3.54 -33.71
N VAL A 431 32.11 -2.58 -32.95
CA VAL A 431 33.24 -2.79 -32.05
C VAL A 431 32.84 -2.64 -30.58
N ARG A 432 32.35 -1.45 -30.22
CA ARG A 432 32.10 -1.07 -28.83
C ARG A 432 30.83 -1.73 -28.28
N GLY A 433 29.72 -1.65 -29.03
CA GLY A 433 28.41 -2.11 -28.60
C GLY A 433 28.34 -3.61 -28.28
N PRO A 434 28.83 -4.51 -29.18
CA PRO A 434 28.82 -5.94 -28.89
C PRO A 434 29.63 -6.34 -27.66
N GLN A 435 30.72 -5.63 -27.37
CA GLN A 435 31.53 -5.87 -26.17
C GLN A 435 30.86 -5.31 -24.93
N ALA A 436 30.36 -4.07 -24.98
CA ALA A 436 29.62 -3.45 -23.91
C ALA A 436 28.36 -4.24 -23.52
N PHE A 437 27.62 -4.76 -24.51
CA PHE A 437 26.45 -5.60 -24.25
C PHE A 437 26.79 -6.84 -23.43
N ARG A 438 27.95 -7.48 -23.73
CA ARG A 438 28.42 -8.62 -22.94
C ARG A 438 28.71 -8.26 -21.49
N LEU A 439 29.32 -7.10 -21.26
CA LEU A 439 29.63 -6.60 -19.92
C LEU A 439 28.37 -6.20 -19.15
N ALA A 440 27.35 -5.69 -19.85
CA ALA A 440 26.10 -5.26 -19.27
C ALA A 440 25.14 -6.40 -18.89
N LEU A 441 25.27 -7.60 -19.50
CA LEU A 441 24.29 -8.70 -19.33
C LEU A 441 24.08 -9.13 -17.87
N ALA A 442 25.14 -9.24 -17.09
CA ALA A 442 25.04 -9.68 -15.70
C ALA A 442 24.36 -8.64 -14.80
N PRO A 443 24.79 -7.36 -14.76
CA PRO A 443 24.09 -6.34 -13.98
C PRO A 443 22.65 -6.11 -14.47
N MET A 444 22.39 -6.08 -15.78
CA MET A 444 21.06 -5.97 -16.36
C MET A 444 20.11 -7.09 -15.90
N THR A 445 20.61 -8.32 -15.79
CA THR A 445 19.78 -9.44 -15.30
C THR A 445 19.50 -9.31 -13.80
N ASN A 446 20.44 -8.78 -13.02
CA ASN A 446 20.21 -8.48 -11.60
C ASN A 446 19.15 -7.38 -11.44
N ASP A 447 19.20 -6.34 -12.28
CA ASP A 447 18.19 -5.27 -12.28
C ASP A 447 16.81 -5.80 -12.69
N PHE A 448 16.73 -6.75 -13.62
CA PHE A 448 15.46 -7.39 -13.95
C PHE A 448 14.87 -8.17 -12.76
N VAL A 449 15.70 -8.87 -11.97
CA VAL A 449 15.24 -9.54 -10.74
C VAL A 449 14.81 -8.54 -9.68
N ALA A 450 15.46 -7.37 -9.60
CA ALA A 450 15.04 -6.28 -8.73
C ALA A 450 13.70 -5.70 -9.18
N LEU A 451 13.55 -5.34 -10.46
CA LEU A 451 12.32 -4.84 -11.06
C LEU A 451 11.13 -5.80 -10.84
N LEU A 452 11.36 -7.12 -10.98
CA LEU A 452 10.33 -8.12 -10.70
C LEU A 452 9.81 -8.04 -9.26
N LYS A 453 10.66 -7.69 -8.29
CA LYS A 453 10.24 -7.51 -6.88
C LYS A 453 9.63 -6.13 -6.66
N ASP A 454 10.20 -5.09 -7.27
CA ASP A 454 9.70 -3.72 -7.16
C ASP A 454 8.35 -3.52 -7.87
N SER A 455 7.97 -4.45 -8.78
CA SER A 455 6.61 -4.46 -9.34
C SER A 455 5.53 -4.66 -8.27
N SER A 456 5.88 -5.15 -7.07
CA SER A 456 4.97 -5.19 -5.91
C SER A 456 4.49 -3.81 -5.47
N LEU A 457 5.28 -2.76 -5.71
CA LEU A 457 4.93 -1.37 -5.36
C LEU A 457 3.75 -0.83 -6.18
N VAL A 458 3.45 -1.45 -7.34
CA VAL A 458 2.30 -1.02 -8.15
C VAL A 458 0.95 -1.48 -7.59
N SER A 459 0.95 -2.29 -6.54
CA SER A 459 -0.25 -2.66 -5.79
C SER A 459 -1.07 -1.43 -5.36
N VAL A 460 -0.38 -0.33 -5.02
CA VAL A 460 -1.01 0.95 -4.63
C VAL A 460 -1.74 1.66 -5.78
N LEU A 461 -1.49 1.27 -7.05
CA LEU A 461 -2.14 1.83 -8.24
C LEU A 461 -3.33 0.99 -8.72
N THR A 462 -3.92 0.18 -7.86
CA THR A 462 -5.05 -0.73 -8.18
C THR A 462 -4.75 -1.81 -9.23
N VAL A 463 -3.49 -2.05 -9.56
CA VAL A 463 -3.08 -3.16 -10.43
C VAL A 463 -3.17 -4.46 -9.65
N LEU A 464 -4.00 -5.40 -10.13
CA LEU A 464 -4.18 -6.73 -9.52
C LEU A 464 -2.99 -7.65 -9.82
N GLU A 465 -1.80 -7.20 -9.40
CA GLU A 465 -0.57 -8.00 -9.45
C GLU A 465 -0.49 -8.95 -8.23
N LEU A 466 0.57 -9.74 -8.13
CA LEU A 466 0.67 -10.82 -7.14
C LEU A 466 0.56 -10.34 -5.69
N THR A 467 1.17 -9.20 -5.34
CA THR A 467 1.11 -8.66 -3.96
C THR A 467 -0.29 -8.15 -3.62
N LYS A 468 -0.93 -7.41 -4.54
CA LYS A 468 -2.31 -6.93 -4.37
C LYS A 468 -3.28 -8.10 -4.21
N GLN A 469 -3.17 -9.11 -5.06
CA GLN A 469 -4.02 -10.31 -4.97
C GLN A 469 -3.78 -11.09 -3.67
N THR A 470 -2.53 -11.12 -3.19
CA THR A 470 -2.19 -11.74 -1.90
C THR A 470 -2.79 -10.98 -0.73
N GLN A 471 -2.76 -9.65 -0.77
CA GLN A 471 -3.36 -8.78 0.24
C GLN A 471 -4.87 -9.02 0.33
N ILE A 472 -5.58 -9.02 -0.81
CA ILE A 472 -7.00 -9.36 -0.91
C ILE A 472 -7.28 -10.74 -0.29
N PHE A 473 -6.47 -11.73 -0.63
CA PHE A 473 -6.60 -13.08 -0.10
C PHE A 473 -6.36 -13.14 1.42
N ALA A 474 -5.33 -12.45 1.93
CA ALA A 474 -5.01 -12.38 3.35
C ALA A 474 -6.15 -11.73 4.15
N THR A 475 -6.73 -10.64 3.63
CA THR A 475 -7.88 -9.96 4.23
C THR A 475 -9.10 -10.88 4.30
N ASN A 476 -9.43 -11.57 3.20
CA ASN A 476 -10.60 -12.46 3.14
C ASN A 476 -10.48 -13.71 4.06
N ILE A 477 -9.26 -14.16 4.35
CA ILE A 477 -9.03 -15.28 5.28
C ILE A 477 -8.82 -14.81 6.73
N GLY A 478 -8.50 -13.52 6.92
CA GLY A 478 -8.10 -12.97 8.22
C GLY A 478 -6.72 -13.44 8.68
N SER A 479 -5.82 -13.83 7.75
CA SER A 479 -4.47 -14.32 8.07
C SER A 479 -3.50 -14.16 6.91
N TRP A 480 -2.30 -13.64 7.20
CA TRP A 480 -1.20 -13.51 6.24
C TRP A 480 -0.34 -14.78 6.06
N VAL A 481 -0.45 -15.75 6.97
CA VAL A 481 0.48 -16.90 7.00
C VAL A 481 0.46 -17.69 5.70
N VAL A 482 -0.71 -18.15 5.28
CA VAL A 482 -0.84 -18.97 4.06
C VAL A 482 -0.75 -18.13 2.79
N PRO A 483 -1.50 -17.01 2.63
CA PRO A 483 -1.35 -16.14 1.46
C PRO A 483 0.07 -15.63 1.27
N GLY A 484 0.71 -15.17 2.34
CA GLY A 484 2.08 -14.68 2.30
C GLY A 484 3.09 -15.77 1.92
N ALA A 485 2.96 -16.99 2.48
CA ALA A 485 3.81 -18.12 2.09
C ALA A 485 3.66 -18.47 0.60
N LEU A 486 2.44 -18.48 0.06
CA LEU A 486 2.18 -18.71 -1.36
C LEU A 486 2.74 -17.58 -2.23
N CYS A 487 2.60 -16.33 -1.81
CA CYS A 487 3.18 -15.18 -2.49
C CYS A 487 4.71 -15.30 -2.58
N VAL A 488 5.37 -15.56 -1.45
CA VAL A 488 6.83 -15.80 -1.41
C VAL A 488 7.23 -16.95 -2.34
N ALA A 489 6.51 -18.08 -2.29
CA ALA A 489 6.79 -19.23 -3.14
C ALA A 489 6.67 -18.87 -4.64
N LEU A 490 5.64 -18.10 -5.03
CA LEU A 490 5.45 -17.66 -6.42
C LEU A 490 6.51 -16.64 -6.85
N TYR A 491 6.87 -15.65 -6.01
CA TYR A 491 8.00 -14.76 -6.30
C TYR A 491 9.31 -15.51 -6.43
N MET A 492 9.59 -16.49 -5.56
CA MET A 492 10.77 -17.34 -5.67
C MET A 492 10.76 -18.18 -6.96
N ALA A 493 9.60 -18.75 -7.32
CA ALA A 493 9.46 -19.52 -8.55
C ALA A 493 9.72 -18.68 -9.81
N MET A 494 9.41 -17.38 -9.80
CA MET A 494 9.72 -16.45 -10.89
C MET A 494 11.17 -15.95 -10.84
N SER A 495 11.69 -15.57 -9.69
CA SER A 495 12.98 -14.90 -9.55
C SER A 495 14.18 -15.87 -9.57
N LEU A 496 14.08 -17.08 -8.96
CA LEU A 496 15.20 -18.01 -8.89
C LEU A 496 15.66 -18.54 -10.27
N PRO A 497 14.75 -18.90 -11.21
CA PRO A 497 15.18 -19.29 -12.56
C PRO A 497 15.90 -18.15 -13.30
N LEU A 498 15.43 -16.90 -13.15
CA LEU A 498 16.05 -15.72 -13.72
C LEU A 498 17.44 -15.46 -13.12
N ALA A 499 17.57 -15.52 -11.80
CA ALA A 499 18.85 -15.39 -11.13
C ALA A 499 19.83 -16.54 -11.51
N ALA A 500 19.33 -17.75 -11.70
CA ALA A 500 20.16 -18.86 -12.17
C ALA A 500 20.62 -18.65 -13.62
N LEU A 501 19.75 -18.12 -14.48
CA LEU A 501 20.09 -17.75 -15.85
C LEU A 501 21.19 -16.67 -15.88
N ALA A 502 21.03 -15.61 -15.05
CA ALA A 502 22.04 -14.56 -14.90
C ALA A 502 23.42 -15.13 -14.58
N ARG A 503 23.51 -15.96 -13.53
CA ARG A 503 24.76 -16.62 -13.13
C ARG A 503 25.35 -17.50 -14.22
N ARG A 504 24.53 -18.24 -14.97
CA ARG A 504 24.99 -19.08 -16.10
C ARG A 504 25.54 -18.23 -17.26
N LEU A 505 24.90 -17.12 -17.57
CA LEU A 505 25.37 -16.16 -18.58
C LEU A 505 26.71 -15.56 -18.15
N GLU A 506 26.81 -15.05 -16.93
CA GLU A 506 28.06 -14.51 -16.38
C GLU A 506 29.21 -15.52 -16.46
N GLN A 507 29.00 -16.78 -16.00
CA GLN A 507 30.01 -17.83 -16.02
C GLN A 507 30.45 -18.20 -17.44
N ARG A 508 29.53 -18.27 -18.42
CA ARG A 508 29.87 -18.55 -19.82
C ARG A 508 30.75 -17.45 -20.44
N TRP A 509 30.51 -16.21 -20.05
CA TRP A 509 31.28 -15.07 -20.59
C TRP A 509 32.66 -14.95 -19.95
N ARG A 510 32.77 -15.13 -18.63
CA ARG A 510 34.08 -15.16 -17.95
C ARG A 510 35.04 -16.21 -18.51
N ARG A 511 34.53 -17.40 -18.91
CA ARG A 511 35.34 -18.46 -19.51
C ARG A 511 35.79 -18.17 -20.95
N ARG A 512 35.22 -17.17 -21.63
CA ARG A 512 35.61 -16.82 -23.01
C ARG A 512 36.54 -15.60 -23.06
N THR A 513 36.79 -14.95 -21.94
CA THR A 513 37.69 -13.78 -21.80
C THR A 513 38.97 -14.12 -21.02
N ALA A 514 39.05 -15.30 -20.38
CA ALA A 514 40.26 -15.90 -19.87
C ALA A 514 40.85 -16.86 -20.96
#